data_7c671cf3a1a9151820076b1348538d4c
#
_entry.id   7c671cf3a1a9151820076b1348538d4c
#
_cell.length_a   1.000
_cell.length_b   1.000
_cell.length_c   1.000
_cell.angle_alpha   90.00
_cell.angle_beta   90.00
_cell.angle_gamma   90.00
#
_symmetry.space_group_name_H-M   'P 1'
#
loop_
_entity.id
_entity.type
_entity.pdbx_description
1 polymer ?
#
loop_
_entity_poly.entity_id
_entity_poly.type
_entity_poly.pdbx_seq_one_letter_code
_entity_poly.pdbx_strand_id
1 'polypeptide(L)'
;MNYQEFIASKQLKAVNAGFDINIDELNSNMFEWQKMLVKWGLKKGKCAFFEDCGLGKTIQQLVWADETRKYSNKPSLILAPLAVAEQTKLQGEKFGVEVNICEFQADIKNTAVNITNYEKLHNFDCKSFGSVALDESSILKNSIGKVRTQLIDEFKYTPFRSCWSATPAPNDYMELGNHSEFLGIMGYFEMLATFFVHDGGDTSKWRLKGHAVEKFWDWIASWAAVVPNPNVLGFYDERYSLPQLIVHQVTVDAEIEDDGGQMLLFPSTTQTLQQRSQARKDSLNERVKAACELANSTDEQVLVWCDYNAESELLKKNIIGAVEVKGSDSDKHKVDAMLGFANGDIRVLVSKPSICGYGMNWQNCNKEIFVGLSD
;
A
#
# COMPACT_ATOMS: atom_id res chain seq x y z
N MET A 1 -10.98 -30.39 30.87
CA MET A 1 -11.01 -28.96 30.43
C MET A 1 -11.68 -28.18 31.55
N ASN A 2 -10.98 -27.30 32.21
CA ASN A 2 -11.60 -26.44 33.24
C ASN A 2 -12.40 -25.31 32.58
N TYR A 3 -13.20 -24.57 33.38
CA TYR A 3 -14.06 -23.50 32.84
C TYR A 3 -13.26 -22.40 32.15
N GLN A 4 -12.08 -22.04 32.63
CA GLN A 4 -11.21 -21.04 32.01
C GLN A 4 -10.63 -21.53 30.69
N GLU A 5 -10.22 -22.80 30.60
CA GLU A 5 -9.78 -23.41 29.33
C GLU A 5 -10.91 -23.47 28.30
N PHE A 6 -12.15 -23.73 28.75
CA PHE A 6 -13.33 -23.71 27.88
C PHE A 6 -13.64 -22.31 27.36
N ILE A 7 -13.56 -21.28 28.21
CA ILE A 7 -13.74 -19.88 27.78
C ILE A 7 -12.61 -19.44 26.83
N ALA A 8 -11.35 -19.79 27.13
CA ALA A 8 -10.20 -19.51 26.27
C ALA A 8 -10.32 -20.18 24.89
N SER A 9 -10.85 -21.41 24.84
CA SER A 9 -11.10 -22.12 23.57
C SER A 9 -12.19 -21.50 22.70
N LYS A 10 -13.06 -20.67 23.28
CA LYS A 10 -14.09 -19.89 22.56
C LYS A 10 -13.65 -18.50 22.12
N GLN A 11 -12.45 -18.07 22.53
CA GLN A 11 -11.91 -16.82 22.03
C GLN A 11 -11.48 -16.99 20.56
N LEU A 12 -12.01 -16.14 19.69
CA LEU A 12 -11.60 -16.07 18.30
C LEU A 12 -10.20 -15.44 18.24
N LYS A 13 -9.16 -16.27 18.32
CA LYS A 13 -7.75 -15.82 18.21
C LYS A 13 -7.04 -16.65 17.17
N ALA A 14 -6.25 -15.97 16.34
CA ALA A 14 -5.40 -16.66 15.38
C ALA A 14 -4.35 -17.51 16.08
N VAL A 15 -4.19 -18.74 15.61
CA VAL A 15 -3.23 -19.70 16.14
C VAL A 15 -1.82 -19.33 15.67
N ASN A 16 -0.81 -19.52 16.51
CA ASN A 16 0.59 -19.43 16.09
C ASN A 16 0.93 -20.64 15.21
N ALA A 17 1.21 -20.42 13.95
CA ALA A 17 1.52 -21.45 12.95
C ALA A 17 2.97 -21.37 12.44
N GLY A 18 3.78 -20.49 13.02
CA GLY A 18 5.16 -20.27 12.64
C GLY A 18 6.17 -20.87 13.64
N PHE A 19 7.31 -20.22 13.75
CA PHE A 19 8.43 -20.66 14.59
C PHE A 19 8.96 -19.49 15.44
N ASP A 20 9.65 -19.81 16.51
CA ASP A 20 10.34 -18.84 17.37
C ASP A 20 11.80 -18.72 16.94
N ILE A 21 12.37 -17.52 17.06
CA ILE A 21 13.76 -17.21 16.77
C ILE A 21 14.32 -16.33 17.88
N ASN A 22 15.64 -16.45 18.16
CA ASN A 22 16.27 -15.50 19.05
C ASN A 22 16.34 -14.12 18.37
N ILE A 23 15.91 -13.07 19.07
CA ILE A 23 15.89 -11.70 18.55
C ILE A 23 17.28 -11.21 18.12
N ASP A 24 18.33 -11.70 18.78
CA ASP A 24 19.72 -11.35 18.47
C ASP A 24 20.24 -11.98 17.17
N GLU A 25 19.55 -13.00 16.65
CA GLU A 25 19.86 -13.65 15.37
C GLU A 25 19.27 -12.88 14.18
N LEU A 26 18.32 -11.96 14.44
CA LEU A 26 17.74 -11.12 13.40
C LEU A 26 18.74 -10.06 12.93
N ASN A 27 18.54 -9.56 11.72
CA ASN A 27 19.42 -8.61 11.06
C ASN A 27 19.77 -7.40 11.97
N SER A 28 21.06 -7.17 12.19
CA SER A 28 21.57 -6.13 13.09
C SER A 28 21.27 -4.69 12.65
N ASN A 29 20.93 -4.49 11.37
CA ASN A 29 20.54 -3.18 10.86
C ASN A 29 19.11 -2.78 11.22
N MET A 30 18.32 -3.70 11.79
CA MET A 30 16.96 -3.41 12.26
C MET A 30 16.97 -2.72 13.62
N PHE A 31 16.03 -1.80 13.82
CA PHE A 31 15.74 -1.27 15.15
C PHE A 31 15.11 -2.35 16.04
N GLU A 32 15.31 -2.22 17.36
CA GLU A 32 14.81 -3.24 18.32
C GLU A 32 13.29 -3.46 18.21
N TRP A 33 12.50 -2.41 18.01
CA TRP A 33 11.07 -2.55 17.83
C TRP A 33 10.71 -3.28 16.53
N GLN A 34 11.49 -3.10 15.44
CA GLN A 34 11.31 -3.83 14.18
C GLN A 34 11.62 -5.32 14.37
N LYS A 35 12.73 -5.63 15.06
CA LYS A 35 13.08 -7.02 15.41
C LYS A 35 11.98 -7.68 16.22
N MET A 36 11.40 -6.97 17.20
CA MET A 36 10.29 -7.46 18.01
C MET A 36 9.06 -7.79 17.15
N LEU A 37 8.71 -6.93 16.19
CA LEU A 37 7.59 -7.16 15.28
C LEU A 37 7.86 -8.32 14.34
N VAL A 38 9.05 -8.41 13.73
CA VAL A 38 9.41 -9.53 12.85
C VAL A 38 9.43 -10.84 13.61
N LYS A 39 10.00 -10.89 14.82
CA LYS A 39 9.95 -12.07 15.70
C LYS A 39 8.51 -12.50 15.96
N TRP A 40 7.63 -11.55 16.32
CA TRP A 40 6.21 -11.82 16.49
C TRP A 40 5.58 -12.39 15.23
N GLY A 41 5.85 -11.82 14.05
CA GLY A 41 5.32 -12.30 12.78
C GLY A 41 5.82 -13.67 12.37
N LEU A 42 7.11 -13.99 12.63
CA LEU A 42 7.68 -15.32 12.40
C LEU A 42 7.00 -16.37 13.30
N LYS A 43 6.72 -16.03 14.56
CA LYS A 43 5.99 -16.90 15.48
C LYS A 43 4.54 -17.10 15.06
N LYS A 44 3.91 -16.05 14.50
CA LYS A 44 2.55 -16.17 13.93
C LYS A 44 2.53 -17.02 12.67
N GLY A 45 3.51 -16.89 11.79
CA GLY A 45 3.60 -17.56 10.50
C GLY A 45 2.60 -17.04 9.46
N LYS A 46 1.42 -16.58 9.91
CA LYS A 46 0.36 -15.95 9.12
C LYS A 46 -0.06 -14.69 9.82
N CYS A 47 0.36 -13.53 9.29
CA CYS A 47 0.24 -12.25 9.99
C CYS A 47 0.15 -11.06 9.05
N ALA A 48 -0.28 -9.93 9.60
CA ALA A 48 -0.25 -8.66 8.90
C ALA A 48 0.53 -7.60 9.69
N PHE A 49 1.20 -6.73 8.96
CA PHE A 49 1.93 -5.58 9.47
C PHE A 49 1.31 -4.32 8.87
N PHE A 50 0.46 -3.69 9.65
CA PHE A 50 -0.22 -2.44 9.29
C PHE A 50 0.52 -1.30 9.96
N GLU A 51 1.65 -0.95 9.35
CA GLU A 51 2.56 0.07 9.82
C GLU A 51 2.44 1.32 8.96
N ASP A 52 2.49 2.49 9.57
CA ASP A 52 2.43 3.75 8.83
C ASP A 52 3.63 3.93 7.88
N CYS A 53 3.55 4.93 7.02
CA CYS A 53 4.63 5.25 6.08
C CYS A 53 5.92 5.64 6.84
N GLY A 54 7.09 5.32 6.25
CA GLY A 54 8.38 5.68 6.83
C GLY A 54 8.87 4.79 7.98
N LEU A 55 8.13 3.77 8.42
CA LEU A 55 8.51 2.87 9.52
C LEU A 55 9.48 1.74 9.11
N GLY A 56 9.93 1.73 7.86
CA GLY A 56 10.92 0.75 7.38
C GLY A 56 10.33 -0.64 7.17
N LYS A 57 9.10 -0.76 6.66
CA LYS A 57 8.47 -2.03 6.31
C LYS A 57 9.35 -2.92 5.43
N THR A 58 10.12 -2.32 4.50
CA THR A 58 10.93 -3.05 3.52
C THR A 58 11.99 -3.95 4.19
N ILE A 59 12.76 -3.44 5.16
CA ILE A 59 13.75 -4.29 5.85
C ILE A 59 13.06 -5.38 6.67
N GLN A 60 11.95 -5.07 7.33
CA GLN A 60 11.19 -6.05 8.11
C GLN A 60 10.65 -7.17 7.22
N GLN A 61 10.10 -6.81 6.06
CA GLN A 61 9.56 -7.73 5.07
C GLN A 61 10.66 -8.63 4.49
N LEU A 62 11.82 -8.06 4.14
CA LEU A 62 12.97 -8.80 3.63
C LEU A 62 13.49 -9.81 4.66
N VAL A 63 13.64 -9.40 5.92
CA VAL A 63 14.10 -10.28 6.99
C VAL A 63 13.06 -11.38 7.27
N TRP A 64 11.77 -11.03 7.33
CA TRP A 64 10.71 -12.02 7.49
C TRP A 64 10.71 -13.05 6.34
N ALA A 65 10.85 -12.61 5.10
CA ALA A 65 10.88 -13.49 3.93
C ALA A 65 12.12 -14.38 3.91
N ASP A 66 13.28 -13.86 4.30
CA ASP A 66 14.53 -14.61 4.35
C ASP A 66 14.52 -15.67 5.47
N GLU A 67 14.05 -15.32 6.65
CA GLU A 67 13.94 -16.27 7.78
C GLU A 67 12.90 -17.37 7.51
N THR A 68 11.75 -17.04 6.90
CA THR A 68 10.77 -18.06 6.50
C THR A 68 11.29 -18.97 5.39
N ARG A 69 12.10 -18.43 4.45
CA ARG A 69 12.80 -19.20 3.41
C ARG A 69 13.78 -20.21 4.03
N LYS A 70 14.63 -19.73 4.94
CA LYS A 70 15.61 -20.58 5.65
C LYS A 70 14.91 -21.68 6.44
N TYR A 71 13.87 -21.35 7.20
CA TYR A 71 13.14 -22.29 8.04
C TYR A 71 12.40 -23.36 7.22
N SER A 72 11.70 -22.95 6.16
CA SER A 72 10.91 -23.87 5.31
C SER A 72 11.76 -24.67 4.34
N ASN A 73 13.00 -24.27 4.11
CA ASN A 73 13.88 -24.78 3.05
C ASN A 73 13.21 -24.74 1.66
N LYS A 74 12.41 -23.73 1.42
CA LYS A 74 11.70 -23.46 0.16
C LYS A 74 11.85 -21.98 -0.20
N PRO A 75 11.75 -21.61 -1.50
CA PRO A 75 11.85 -20.21 -1.92
C PRO A 75 10.75 -19.35 -1.26
N SER A 76 11.09 -18.11 -0.92
CA SER A 76 10.16 -17.06 -0.54
C SER A 76 9.82 -16.19 -1.73
N LEU A 77 8.60 -15.61 -1.74
CA LEU A 77 8.16 -14.67 -2.76
C LEU A 77 7.62 -13.40 -2.10
N ILE A 78 8.07 -12.24 -2.57
CA ILE A 78 7.44 -10.95 -2.30
C ILE A 78 6.69 -10.54 -3.56
N LEU A 79 5.40 -10.21 -3.42
CA LEU A 79 4.60 -9.56 -4.45
C LEU A 79 4.50 -8.08 -4.14
N ALA A 80 4.97 -7.23 -5.06
CA ALA A 80 5.06 -5.80 -4.88
C ALA A 80 4.54 -5.04 -6.11
N PRO A 81 4.20 -3.75 -6.00
CA PRO A 81 3.97 -2.89 -7.17
C PRO A 81 5.20 -2.84 -8.09
N LEU A 82 5.00 -2.60 -9.38
CA LEU A 82 6.02 -2.74 -10.43
C LEU A 82 7.37 -2.08 -10.10
N ALA A 83 7.35 -0.81 -9.70
CA ALA A 83 8.60 -0.05 -9.49
C ALA A 83 9.28 -0.33 -8.14
N VAL A 84 8.60 -0.99 -7.22
CA VAL A 84 9.10 -1.26 -5.86
C VAL A 84 10.17 -2.35 -5.86
N ALA A 85 10.15 -3.27 -6.82
CA ALA A 85 11.08 -4.40 -6.85
C ALA A 85 12.55 -3.97 -6.92
N GLU A 86 12.90 -3.01 -7.78
CA GLU A 86 14.27 -2.48 -7.88
C GLU A 86 14.70 -1.74 -6.61
N GLN A 87 13.80 -0.91 -6.06
CA GLN A 87 14.08 -0.23 -4.78
C GLN A 87 14.28 -1.24 -3.64
N THR A 88 13.45 -2.29 -3.58
CA THR A 88 13.59 -3.36 -2.58
C THR A 88 14.92 -4.10 -2.73
N LYS A 89 15.38 -4.34 -3.96
CA LYS A 89 16.68 -4.94 -4.22
C LYS A 89 17.83 -4.07 -3.70
N LEU A 90 17.79 -2.75 -3.98
CA LEU A 90 18.79 -1.80 -3.44
C LEU A 90 18.78 -1.76 -1.89
N GLN A 91 17.60 -1.84 -1.28
CA GLN A 91 17.49 -1.96 0.17
C GLN A 91 18.06 -3.30 0.68
N GLY A 92 17.82 -4.39 -0.05
CA GLY A 92 18.40 -5.71 0.26
C GLY A 92 19.92 -5.66 0.29
N GLU A 93 20.55 -5.05 -0.71
CA GLU A 93 22.01 -4.84 -0.76
C GLU A 93 22.51 -4.05 0.44
N LYS A 94 21.81 -2.96 0.81
CA LYS A 94 22.14 -2.13 1.98
C LYS A 94 22.10 -2.91 3.29
N PHE A 95 21.17 -3.84 3.41
CA PHE A 95 20.91 -4.60 4.65
C PHE A 95 21.52 -6.01 4.63
N GLY A 96 22.24 -6.38 3.57
CA GLY A 96 22.88 -7.69 3.45
C GLY A 96 21.89 -8.85 3.25
N VAL A 97 20.72 -8.60 2.67
CA VAL A 97 19.74 -9.61 2.26
C VAL A 97 19.74 -9.73 0.75
N GLU A 98 20.09 -10.90 0.22
CA GLU A 98 20.08 -11.12 -1.24
C GLU A 98 18.64 -11.10 -1.76
N VAL A 99 18.36 -10.19 -2.72
CA VAL A 99 17.05 -10.05 -3.39
C VAL A 99 17.21 -10.38 -4.86
N ASN A 100 16.35 -11.28 -5.36
CA ASN A 100 16.33 -11.73 -6.74
C ASN A 100 15.02 -11.28 -7.41
N ILE A 101 15.10 -10.38 -8.39
CA ILE A 101 13.94 -9.95 -9.18
C ILE A 101 13.64 -11.02 -10.22
N CYS A 102 12.38 -11.49 -10.27
CA CYS A 102 11.96 -12.62 -11.09
C CYS A 102 10.85 -12.22 -12.04
N GLU A 103 10.90 -12.72 -13.27
CA GLU A 103 9.83 -12.58 -14.27
C GLU A 103 9.13 -13.91 -14.56
N PHE A 104 9.84 -15.02 -14.41
CA PHE A 104 9.37 -16.37 -14.71
C PHE A 104 9.79 -17.35 -13.62
N GLN A 105 9.12 -18.51 -13.59
CA GLN A 105 9.43 -19.59 -12.66
C GLN A 105 10.92 -20.03 -12.71
N ALA A 106 11.53 -19.99 -13.89
CA ALA A 106 12.95 -20.37 -14.07
C ALA A 106 13.94 -19.43 -13.38
N ASP A 107 13.52 -18.20 -13.05
CA ASP A 107 14.36 -17.20 -12.39
C ASP A 107 14.43 -17.41 -10.87
N ILE A 108 13.58 -18.26 -10.30
CA ILE A 108 13.47 -18.45 -8.85
C ILE A 108 14.76 -19.02 -8.26
N LYS A 109 15.27 -18.36 -7.23
CA LYS A 109 16.43 -18.80 -6.44
C LYS A 109 15.99 -19.25 -5.04
N ASN A 110 16.47 -20.42 -4.63
CA ASN A 110 16.26 -20.92 -3.27
C ASN A 110 17.17 -20.23 -2.24
N THR A 111 18.21 -19.53 -2.69
CA THR A 111 19.21 -18.88 -1.83
C THR A 111 18.89 -17.42 -1.54
N ALA A 112 17.95 -16.81 -2.26
CA ALA A 112 17.61 -15.41 -2.17
C ALA A 112 16.12 -15.20 -1.88
N VAL A 113 15.75 -14.01 -1.42
CA VAL A 113 14.36 -13.54 -1.38
C VAL A 113 13.95 -13.18 -2.80
N ASN A 114 12.96 -13.86 -3.35
CA ASN A 114 12.46 -13.58 -4.69
C ASN A 114 11.38 -12.50 -4.65
N ILE A 115 11.41 -11.58 -5.61
CA ILE A 115 10.42 -10.51 -5.73
C ILE A 115 9.93 -10.39 -7.17
N THR A 116 8.63 -10.21 -7.33
CA THR A 116 7.99 -9.93 -8.62
C THR A 116 6.80 -9.01 -8.44
N ASN A 117 6.23 -8.51 -9.54
CA ASN A 117 5.02 -7.72 -9.47
C ASN A 117 3.74 -8.59 -9.55
N TYR A 118 2.62 -8.00 -9.14
CA TYR A 118 1.33 -8.70 -9.11
C TYR A 118 0.87 -9.18 -10.48
N GLU A 119 1.16 -8.41 -11.54
CA GLU A 119 0.76 -8.71 -12.90
C GLU A 119 1.47 -9.94 -13.48
N LYS A 120 2.69 -10.23 -13.00
CA LYS A 120 3.49 -11.37 -13.45
C LYS A 120 3.20 -12.67 -12.69
N LEU A 121 2.30 -12.65 -11.69
CA LEU A 121 2.02 -13.82 -10.85
C LEU A 121 1.65 -15.07 -11.67
N HIS A 122 0.99 -14.91 -12.81
CA HIS A 122 0.59 -16.00 -13.70
C HIS A 122 1.78 -16.78 -14.30
N ASN A 123 3.02 -16.28 -14.20
CA ASN A 123 4.25 -16.94 -14.68
C ASN A 123 4.86 -17.91 -13.66
N PHE A 124 4.23 -18.07 -12.47
CA PHE A 124 4.81 -18.82 -11.37
C PHE A 124 3.92 -19.97 -10.89
N ASP A 125 4.56 -21.08 -10.49
CA ASP A 125 3.91 -22.12 -9.70
C ASP A 125 3.89 -21.71 -8.23
N CYS A 126 2.77 -21.12 -7.80
CA CYS A 126 2.61 -20.60 -6.43
C CYS A 126 2.72 -21.68 -5.35
N LYS A 127 2.53 -22.96 -5.67
CA LYS A 127 2.66 -24.08 -4.74
C LYS A 127 4.11 -24.40 -4.38
N SER A 128 5.06 -23.95 -5.18
CA SER A 128 6.49 -24.16 -4.95
C SER A 128 7.04 -23.32 -3.79
N PHE A 129 6.37 -22.22 -3.43
CA PHE A 129 6.85 -21.28 -2.41
C PHE A 129 6.55 -21.75 -0.98
N GLY A 130 7.53 -21.57 -0.10
CA GLY A 130 7.39 -21.77 1.34
C GLY A 130 6.74 -20.59 2.04
N SER A 131 6.93 -19.39 1.50
CA SER A 131 6.33 -18.16 2.02
C SER A 131 5.98 -17.17 0.94
N VAL A 132 4.97 -16.34 1.21
CA VAL A 132 4.59 -15.20 0.40
C VAL A 132 4.33 -13.96 1.27
N ALA A 133 4.86 -12.83 0.85
CA ALA A 133 4.59 -11.52 1.44
C ALA A 133 3.93 -10.62 0.39
N LEU A 134 2.81 -9.98 0.76
CA LEU A 134 2.15 -8.98 -0.08
C LEU A 134 2.59 -7.60 0.35
N ASP A 135 3.40 -6.94 -0.46
CA ASP A 135 3.71 -5.52 -0.28
C ASP A 135 2.56 -4.67 -0.87
N GLU A 136 2.19 -3.60 -0.20
CA GLU A 136 0.96 -2.85 -0.46
C GLU A 136 -0.28 -3.77 -0.55
N SER A 137 -0.48 -4.55 0.51
CA SER A 137 -1.59 -5.52 0.59
C SER A 137 -3.00 -4.91 0.52
N SER A 138 -3.11 -3.58 0.48
CA SER A 138 -4.34 -2.85 0.13
C SER A 138 -4.91 -3.23 -1.25
N ILE A 139 -4.14 -3.92 -2.11
CA ILE A 139 -4.63 -4.54 -3.34
C ILE A 139 -5.78 -5.54 -3.10
N LEU A 140 -5.86 -6.10 -1.89
CA LEU A 140 -6.94 -7.00 -1.47
C LEU A 140 -8.28 -6.29 -1.19
N LYS A 141 -8.33 -4.96 -1.14
CA LYS A 141 -9.51 -4.18 -0.69
C LYS A 141 -10.82 -4.53 -1.39
N ASN A 142 -10.76 -4.90 -2.67
CA ASN A 142 -11.96 -5.27 -3.42
C ASN A 142 -12.34 -6.73 -3.18
N SER A 143 -13.41 -6.97 -2.41
CA SER A 143 -13.87 -8.32 -2.02
C SER A 143 -14.31 -9.21 -3.19
N ILE A 144 -14.65 -8.64 -4.34
CA ILE A 144 -15.02 -9.36 -5.58
C ILE A 144 -13.95 -9.21 -6.68
N GLY A 145 -12.80 -8.65 -6.36
CA GLY A 145 -11.72 -8.39 -7.30
C GLY A 145 -11.05 -9.68 -7.79
N LYS A 146 -10.76 -9.77 -9.10
CA LYS A 146 -10.07 -10.92 -9.70
C LYS A 146 -8.72 -11.19 -9.07
N VAL A 147 -7.93 -10.12 -8.82
CA VAL A 147 -6.59 -10.23 -8.21
C VAL A 147 -6.68 -10.80 -6.80
N ARG A 148 -7.61 -10.31 -5.98
CA ARG A 148 -7.84 -10.84 -4.62
C ARG A 148 -8.17 -12.33 -4.64
N THR A 149 -9.11 -12.74 -5.49
CA THR A 149 -9.53 -14.16 -5.60
C THR A 149 -8.36 -15.03 -6.05
N GLN A 150 -7.61 -14.58 -7.06
CA GLN A 150 -6.40 -15.28 -7.51
C GLN A 150 -5.38 -15.46 -6.39
N LEU A 151 -5.04 -14.40 -5.64
CA LEU A 151 -4.07 -14.45 -4.56
C LEU A 151 -4.49 -15.44 -3.46
N ILE A 152 -5.77 -15.45 -3.08
CA ILE A 152 -6.28 -16.37 -2.07
C ILE A 152 -6.19 -17.81 -2.53
N ASP A 153 -6.63 -18.11 -3.76
CA ASP A 153 -6.67 -19.46 -4.29
C ASP A 153 -5.26 -20.03 -4.52
N GLU A 154 -4.36 -19.23 -5.11
CA GLU A 154 -3.00 -19.66 -5.44
C GLU A 154 -2.15 -19.92 -4.18
N PHE A 155 -2.27 -19.09 -3.15
CA PHE A 155 -1.47 -19.22 -1.93
C PHE A 155 -2.19 -19.92 -0.77
N LYS A 156 -3.36 -20.51 -1.00
CA LYS A 156 -4.18 -21.16 0.04
C LYS A 156 -3.40 -22.15 0.91
N TYR A 157 -2.45 -22.85 0.34
CA TYR A 157 -1.66 -23.88 1.02
C TYR A 157 -0.24 -23.44 1.38
N THR A 158 0.15 -22.21 1.05
CA THR A 158 1.47 -21.67 1.43
C THR A 158 1.53 -21.52 2.95
N PRO A 159 2.51 -22.14 3.63
CA PRO A 159 2.54 -22.19 5.09
C PRO A 159 2.72 -20.82 5.73
N PHE A 160 3.62 -19.99 5.19
CA PHE A 160 3.91 -18.65 5.72
C PHE A 160 3.34 -17.58 4.78
N ARG A 161 2.48 -16.72 5.34
CA ARG A 161 1.83 -15.64 4.58
C ARG A 161 1.85 -14.35 5.38
N SER A 162 2.23 -13.26 4.74
CA SER A 162 2.21 -11.94 5.38
C SER A 162 1.62 -10.86 4.48
N CYS A 163 0.97 -9.88 5.13
CA CYS A 163 0.41 -8.69 4.49
C CYS A 163 1.09 -7.45 5.05
N TRP A 164 1.48 -6.51 4.19
CA TRP A 164 2.19 -5.29 4.55
C TRP A 164 1.50 -4.10 3.89
N SER A 165 1.03 -3.14 4.68
CA SER A 165 0.43 -1.90 4.17
C SER A 165 0.30 -0.84 5.25
N ALA A 166 0.36 0.43 4.87
CA ALA A 166 -0.03 1.55 5.73
C ALA A 166 -1.56 1.76 5.75
N THR A 167 -2.25 1.33 4.71
CA THR A 167 -3.68 1.59 4.49
C THR A 167 -4.45 0.28 4.25
N PRO A 168 -4.59 -0.61 5.27
CA PRO A 168 -5.18 -1.93 5.08
C PRO A 168 -6.68 -1.91 4.79
N ALA A 169 -7.38 -0.86 5.23
CA ALA A 169 -8.82 -0.71 5.09
C ALA A 169 -9.17 0.77 4.79
N PRO A 170 -8.82 1.25 3.57
CA PRO A 170 -8.94 2.67 3.25
C PRO A 170 -10.39 3.18 3.20
N ASN A 171 -11.36 2.32 2.97
CA ASN A 171 -12.77 2.72 2.85
C ASN A 171 -13.62 2.21 4.02
N ASP A 172 -13.46 0.95 4.43
CA ASP A 172 -14.28 0.32 5.47
C ASP A 172 -13.53 -0.82 6.17
N TYR A 173 -13.80 -1.02 7.46
CA TYR A 173 -13.21 -2.12 8.26
C TYR A 173 -13.53 -3.52 7.72
N MET A 174 -14.57 -3.69 6.90
CA MET A 174 -14.86 -4.95 6.22
C MET A 174 -13.70 -5.41 5.34
N GLU A 175 -12.91 -4.48 4.79
CA GLU A 175 -11.76 -4.80 3.93
C GLU A 175 -10.70 -5.64 4.66
N LEU A 176 -10.61 -5.55 6.00
CA LEU A 176 -9.74 -6.39 6.83
C LEU A 176 -10.07 -7.88 6.72
N GLY A 177 -11.33 -8.20 6.41
CA GLY A 177 -11.74 -9.58 6.14
C GLY A 177 -11.04 -10.21 4.93
N ASN A 178 -10.68 -9.41 3.93
CA ASN A 178 -9.94 -9.89 2.77
C ASN A 178 -8.50 -10.30 3.14
N HIS A 179 -7.85 -9.53 4.02
CA HIS A 179 -6.54 -9.89 4.59
C HIS A 179 -6.62 -11.17 5.41
N SER A 180 -7.63 -11.26 6.27
CA SER A 180 -7.88 -12.46 7.08
C SER A 180 -8.08 -13.71 6.23
N GLU A 181 -8.85 -13.61 5.14
CA GLU A 181 -9.09 -14.73 4.23
C GLU A 181 -7.83 -15.11 3.44
N PHE A 182 -7.06 -14.16 2.94
CA PHE A 182 -5.76 -14.42 2.32
C PHE A 182 -4.80 -15.12 3.30
N LEU A 183 -4.74 -14.67 4.54
CA LEU A 183 -3.94 -15.30 5.58
C LEU A 183 -4.49 -16.67 6.01
N GLY A 184 -5.75 -16.98 5.68
CA GLY A 184 -6.42 -18.22 6.06
C GLY A 184 -6.72 -18.30 7.55
N ILE A 185 -7.07 -17.19 8.14
CA ILE A 185 -7.45 -17.05 9.55
C ILE A 185 -8.96 -17.21 9.70
N MET A 186 -9.73 -16.46 8.91
CA MET A 186 -11.19 -16.50 8.85
C MET A 186 -11.65 -16.04 7.48
N GLY A 187 -12.65 -16.69 6.90
CA GLY A 187 -13.23 -16.29 5.62
C GLY A 187 -13.95 -14.94 5.72
N TYR A 188 -13.98 -14.18 4.61
CA TYR A 188 -14.59 -12.86 4.56
C TYR A 188 -16.06 -12.85 5.03
N PHE A 189 -16.88 -13.76 4.49
CA PHE A 189 -18.30 -13.84 4.89
C PHE A 189 -18.49 -14.36 6.32
N GLU A 190 -17.60 -15.21 6.82
CA GLU A 190 -17.61 -15.65 8.20
C GLU A 190 -17.33 -14.49 9.15
N MET A 191 -16.37 -13.62 8.81
CA MET A 191 -16.09 -12.40 9.55
C MET A 191 -17.30 -11.47 9.57
N LEU A 192 -17.93 -11.25 8.40
CA LEU A 192 -19.15 -10.42 8.33
C LEU A 192 -20.25 -10.99 9.21
N ALA A 193 -20.56 -12.26 9.10
CA ALA A 193 -21.59 -12.92 9.93
C ALA A 193 -21.30 -12.80 11.43
N THR A 194 -20.03 -12.89 11.81
CA THR A 194 -19.60 -12.86 13.21
C THR A 194 -19.68 -11.45 13.79
N PHE A 195 -19.11 -10.46 13.13
CA PHE A 195 -18.88 -9.14 13.72
C PHE A 195 -19.77 -8.02 13.17
N PHE A 196 -20.37 -8.19 11.98
CA PHE A 196 -21.11 -7.14 11.31
C PHE A 196 -22.61 -7.46 11.23
N VAL A 197 -23.41 -6.43 11.00
CA VAL A 197 -24.84 -6.52 10.74
C VAL A 197 -25.20 -5.55 9.61
N HIS A 198 -26.22 -5.89 8.82
CA HIS A 198 -26.77 -4.96 7.85
C HIS A 198 -27.32 -3.71 8.52
N ASP A 199 -27.12 -2.56 7.92
CA ASP A 199 -27.74 -1.33 8.39
C ASP A 199 -29.24 -1.39 8.12
N GLY A 200 -30.06 -1.11 9.15
CA GLY A 200 -31.50 -1.41 9.17
C GLY A 200 -32.37 -0.73 8.08
N GLY A 201 -31.77 0.14 7.24
CA GLY A 201 -32.44 0.78 6.10
C GLY A 201 -31.88 0.42 4.73
N ASP A 202 -30.67 -0.20 4.68
CA ASP A 202 -29.98 -0.52 3.44
C ASP A 202 -29.20 -1.82 3.60
N THR A 203 -29.69 -2.88 2.97
CA THR A 203 -29.06 -4.21 3.04
C THR A 203 -27.72 -4.29 2.31
N SER A 204 -27.33 -3.26 1.55
CA SER A 204 -26.00 -3.17 0.92
C SER A 204 -24.93 -2.63 1.89
N LYS A 205 -25.34 -1.97 2.97
CA LYS A 205 -24.42 -1.38 3.94
C LYS A 205 -24.31 -2.25 5.19
N TRP A 206 -23.06 -2.46 5.57
CA TRP A 206 -22.72 -3.22 6.77
C TRP A 206 -22.14 -2.27 7.83
N ARG A 207 -22.46 -2.55 9.07
CA ARG A 207 -21.84 -1.86 10.22
C ARG A 207 -21.40 -2.86 11.27
N LEU A 208 -20.33 -2.54 11.98
CA LEU A 208 -19.85 -3.35 13.09
C LEU A 208 -20.91 -3.37 14.22
N LYS A 209 -21.23 -4.57 14.73
CA LYS A 209 -22.15 -4.73 15.85
C LYS A 209 -21.58 -4.03 17.09
N GLY A 210 -22.34 -3.18 17.78
CA GLY A 210 -21.86 -2.43 18.94
C GLY A 210 -21.24 -3.32 20.05
N HIS A 211 -21.87 -4.47 20.34
CA HIS A 211 -21.38 -5.43 21.33
C HIS A 211 -20.19 -6.29 20.85
N ALA A 212 -19.83 -6.19 19.57
CA ALA A 212 -18.74 -6.96 18.97
C ALA A 212 -17.48 -6.13 18.75
N VAL A 213 -17.50 -4.81 18.97
CA VAL A 213 -16.39 -3.89 18.69
C VAL A 213 -15.09 -4.34 19.36
N GLU A 214 -15.10 -4.56 20.68
CA GLU A 214 -13.94 -4.99 21.43
C GLU A 214 -13.42 -6.35 20.94
N LYS A 215 -14.32 -7.32 20.77
CA LYS A 215 -13.97 -8.67 20.28
C LYS A 215 -13.41 -8.65 18.86
N PHE A 216 -13.89 -7.74 18.00
CA PHE A 216 -13.37 -7.56 16.66
C PHE A 216 -11.92 -7.06 16.69
N TRP A 217 -11.62 -6.05 17.51
CA TRP A 217 -10.28 -5.52 17.62
C TRP A 217 -9.32 -6.49 18.32
N ASP A 218 -9.77 -7.24 19.32
CA ASP A 218 -9.01 -8.33 19.93
C ASP A 218 -8.67 -9.43 18.91
N TRP A 219 -9.63 -9.76 18.04
CA TRP A 219 -9.40 -10.70 16.97
C TRP A 219 -8.39 -10.18 15.94
N ILE A 220 -8.52 -8.91 15.50
CA ILE A 220 -7.53 -8.25 14.63
C ILE A 220 -6.13 -8.29 15.27
N ALA A 221 -6.00 -7.87 16.53
CA ALA A 221 -4.72 -7.85 17.25
C ALA A 221 -4.10 -9.26 17.41
N SER A 222 -4.88 -10.31 17.27
CA SER A 222 -4.36 -11.68 17.34
C SER A 222 -3.54 -12.10 16.10
N TRP A 223 -3.66 -11.40 14.97
CA TRP A 223 -2.98 -11.71 13.71
C TRP A 223 -2.40 -10.49 12.97
N ALA A 224 -2.76 -9.29 13.35
CA ALA A 224 -2.26 -8.05 12.76
C ALA A 224 -1.58 -7.18 13.82
N ALA A 225 -0.40 -6.65 13.50
CA ALA A 225 0.25 -5.58 14.24
C ALA A 225 -0.10 -4.24 13.58
N VAL A 226 -0.74 -3.34 14.34
CA VAL A 226 -1.10 -2.00 13.87
C VAL A 226 -0.19 -0.99 14.56
N VAL A 227 0.70 -0.37 13.81
CA VAL A 227 1.75 0.50 14.35
C VAL A 227 1.75 1.83 13.61
N PRO A 228 1.06 2.85 14.13
CA PRO A 228 1.12 4.19 13.55
C PRO A 228 2.44 4.90 13.86
N ASN A 229 3.09 4.55 14.97
CA ASN A 229 4.35 5.12 15.41
C ASN A 229 5.00 4.17 16.44
N PRO A 230 6.34 4.00 16.47
CA PRO A 230 7.02 3.15 17.44
C PRO A 230 6.73 3.47 18.90
N ASN A 231 6.30 4.69 19.22
CA ASN A 231 5.93 5.10 20.58
C ASN A 231 4.82 4.21 21.19
N VAL A 232 3.89 3.70 20.36
CA VAL A 232 2.83 2.80 20.86
C VAL A 232 3.37 1.46 21.35
N LEU A 233 4.59 1.12 20.95
CA LEU A 233 5.33 -0.07 21.40
C LEU A 233 6.30 0.25 22.56
N GLY A 234 6.31 1.49 23.05
CA GLY A 234 7.22 1.94 24.12
C GLY A 234 8.62 2.38 23.65
N PHE A 235 8.82 2.53 22.34
CA PHE A 235 10.10 2.99 21.77
C PHE A 235 9.99 4.44 21.34
N TYR A 236 10.52 5.33 22.16
CA TYR A 236 10.50 6.77 21.90
C TYR A 236 11.70 7.18 21.07
N ASP A 237 11.46 7.73 19.88
CA ASP A 237 12.49 8.17 18.96
C ASP A 237 11.99 9.37 18.14
N GLU A 238 12.68 10.51 18.29
CA GLU A 238 12.34 11.77 17.64
C GLU A 238 12.40 11.69 16.10
N ARG A 239 13.14 10.74 15.53
CA ARG A 239 13.21 10.53 14.08
C ARG A 239 11.87 10.19 13.44
N TYR A 240 10.90 9.70 14.21
CA TYR A 240 9.54 9.39 13.76
C TYR A 240 8.56 10.55 14.02
N SER A 241 9.03 11.68 14.53
CA SER A 241 8.24 12.90 14.69
C SER A 241 8.26 13.68 13.38
N LEU A 242 7.24 13.49 12.56
CA LEU A 242 7.15 14.20 11.28
C LEU A 242 6.83 15.69 11.49
N PRO A 243 7.37 16.58 10.65
CA PRO A 243 6.98 17.97 10.65
C PRO A 243 5.50 18.11 10.29
N GLN A 244 4.91 19.23 10.69
CA GLN A 244 3.50 19.51 10.38
C GLN A 244 3.30 19.59 8.86
N LEU A 245 2.26 18.90 8.37
CA LEU A 245 1.81 19.05 6.98
C LEU A 245 1.20 20.44 6.79
N ILE A 246 1.74 21.21 5.83
CA ILE A 246 1.23 22.53 5.46
C ILE A 246 0.49 22.38 4.14
N VAL A 247 -0.82 22.61 4.14
CA VAL A 247 -1.66 22.54 2.96
C VAL A 247 -2.02 23.95 2.49
N HIS A 248 -1.63 24.29 1.26
CA HIS A 248 -1.98 25.53 0.59
C HIS A 248 -3.08 25.26 -0.43
N GLN A 249 -4.24 25.87 -0.23
CA GLN A 249 -5.32 25.81 -1.23
C GLN A 249 -5.15 26.96 -2.23
N VAL A 250 -5.04 26.62 -3.51
CA VAL A 250 -5.01 27.57 -4.62
C VAL A 250 -6.33 27.53 -5.35
N THR A 251 -7.04 28.65 -5.37
CA THR A 251 -8.29 28.79 -6.14
C THR A 251 -7.99 29.42 -7.47
N VAL A 252 -8.53 28.85 -8.55
CA VAL A 252 -8.45 29.39 -9.89
C VAL A 252 -9.84 29.81 -10.37
N ASP A 253 -9.90 30.92 -11.08
CA ASP A 253 -11.14 31.34 -11.73
C ASP A 253 -11.20 30.66 -13.10
N ALA A 254 -12.30 29.95 -13.37
CA ALA A 254 -12.56 29.33 -14.66
C ALA A 254 -13.87 29.88 -15.22
N GLU A 255 -13.84 30.24 -16.50
CA GLU A 255 -15.06 30.58 -17.22
C GLU A 255 -15.86 29.30 -17.49
N ILE A 256 -17.00 29.14 -16.84
CA ILE A 256 -17.88 27.98 -17.00
C ILE A 256 -19.00 28.37 -17.97
N GLU A 257 -19.08 27.71 -19.11
CA GLU A 257 -20.20 27.80 -20.05
C GLU A 257 -21.27 26.78 -19.58
N ASP A 258 -22.54 27.16 -19.61
CA ASP A 258 -23.64 26.23 -19.38
C ASP A 258 -23.86 25.36 -20.66
N ASP A 259 -24.64 24.27 -20.51
CA ASP A 259 -25.01 23.37 -21.65
C ASP A 259 -25.69 24.10 -22.83
N GLY A 260 -26.05 25.36 -22.70
CA GLY A 260 -26.63 26.22 -23.71
C GLY A 260 -25.66 27.28 -24.29
N GLY A 261 -24.38 27.30 -23.89
CA GLY A 261 -23.36 28.26 -24.36
C GLY A 261 -23.52 29.65 -23.73
N GLN A 262 -24.23 29.81 -22.62
CA GLN A 262 -24.35 31.08 -21.89
C GLN A 262 -23.41 31.05 -20.66
N MET A 263 -22.63 32.14 -20.50
CA MET A 263 -21.83 32.33 -19.28
C MET A 263 -22.73 32.41 -18.05
N LEU A 264 -22.48 31.54 -17.07
CA LEU A 264 -23.17 31.58 -15.77
C LEU A 264 -22.68 32.77 -14.95
N LEU A 265 -23.58 33.72 -14.65
CA LEU A 265 -23.31 34.90 -13.81
C LEU A 265 -23.08 34.55 -12.33
N PHE A 266 -23.43 33.33 -11.90
CA PHE A 266 -23.22 32.83 -10.55
C PHE A 266 -22.79 31.37 -10.58
N PRO A 267 -21.78 30.96 -9.80
CA PRO A 267 -21.36 29.56 -9.70
C PRO A 267 -22.49 28.72 -9.09
N SER A 268 -23.05 27.78 -9.87
CA SER A 268 -23.94 26.79 -9.34
C SER A 268 -23.16 25.75 -8.56
N THR A 269 -23.62 25.37 -7.37
CA THR A 269 -23.03 24.26 -6.62
C THR A 269 -23.22 22.96 -7.41
N THR A 270 -22.09 22.33 -7.83
CA THR A 270 -22.12 21.06 -8.55
C THR A 270 -22.63 19.94 -7.63
N GLN A 271 -23.83 19.44 -7.92
CA GLN A 271 -24.47 18.42 -7.07
C GLN A 271 -24.28 16.98 -7.57
N THR A 272 -23.99 16.81 -8.88
CA THR A 272 -23.82 15.48 -9.49
C THR A 272 -22.39 15.20 -9.87
N LEU A 273 -22.01 13.89 -9.95
CA LEU A 273 -20.70 13.45 -10.41
C LEU A 273 -20.38 13.95 -11.84
N GLN A 274 -21.41 14.02 -12.70
CA GLN A 274 -21.26 14.53 -14.08
C GLN A 274 -20.90 16.03 -14.09
N GLN A 275 -21.58 16.83 -13.28
CA GLN A 275 -21.31 18.26 -13.16
C GLN A 275 -19.91 18.51 -12.59
N ARG A 276 -19.46 17.73 -11.61
CA ARG A 276 -18.09 17.80 -11.07
C ARG A 276 -17.05 17.44 -12.12
N SER A 277 -17.31 16.38 -12.90
CA SER A 277 -16.41 15.97 -13.98
C SER A 277 -16.33 17.05 -15.07
N GLN A 278 -17.46 17.69 -15.41
CA GLN A 278 -17.49 18.79 -16.39
C GLN A 278 -16.72 20.01 -15.87
N ALA A 279 -16.98 20.47 -14.66
CA ALA A 279 -16.28 21.59 -14.05
C ALA A 279 -14.75 21.37 -13.98
N ARG A 280 -14.31 20.12 -13.74
CA ARG A 280 -12.89 19.76 -13.81
C ARG A 280 -12.30 19.85 -15.21
N LYS A 281 -13.07 19.55 -16.25
CA LYS A 281 -12.64 19.70 -17.65
C LYS A 281 -12.57 21.18 -18.04
N ASP A 282 -13.56 21.95 -17.67
CA ASP A 282 -13.69 23.38 -18.02
C ASP A 282 -12.58 24.21 -17.36
N SER A 283 -12.18 23.87 -16.11
CA SER A 283 -11.10 24.54 -15.37
C SER A 283 -9.70 23.97 -15.62
N LEU A 284 -9.54 23.04 -16.57
CA LEU A 284 -8.29 22.30 -16.77
C LEU A 284 -7.09 23.22 -17.07
N ASN A 285 -7.26 24.18 -17.98
CA ASN A 285 -6.18 25.06 -18.42
C ASN A 285 -5.70 25.96 -17.27
N GLU A 286 -6.60 26.53 -16.51
CA GLU A 286 -6.32 27.45 -15.40
C GLU A 286 -5.62 26.68 -14.25
N ARG A 287 -6.09 25.48 -13.92
CA ARG A 287 -5.45 24.62 -12.91
C ARG A 287 -4.04 24.19 -13.33
N VAL A 288 -3.87 23.77 -14.59
CA VAL A 288 -2.55 23.41 -15.11
C VAL A 288 -1.62 24.62 -15.13
N LYS A 289 -2.09 25.81 -15.52
CA LYS A 289 -1.30 27.05 -15.51
C LYS A 289 -0.80 27.36 -14.09
N ALA A 290 -1.70 27.37 -13.11
CA ALA A 290 -1.33 27.62 -11.72
C ALA A 290 -0.31 26.58 -11.18
N ALA A 291 -0.50 25.30 -11.51
CA ALA A 291 0.43 24.24 -11.12
C ALA A 291 1.81 24.41 -11.77
N CYS A 292 1.86 24.82 -13.06
CA CYS A 292 3.11 25.10 -13.76
C CYS A 292 3.85 26.30 -13.15
N GLU A 293 3.15 27.36 -12.78
CA GLU A 293 3.73 28.54 -12.13
C GLU A 293 4.34 28.14 -10.78
N LEU A 294 3.63 27.37 -9.97
CA LEU A 294 4.15 26.86 -8.69
C LEU A 294 5.37 25.94 -8.88
N ALA A 295 5.32 24.98 -9.79
CA ALA A 295 6.43 24.06 -10.03
C ALA A 295 7.66 24.73 -10.63
N ASN A 296 7.49 25.79 -11.42
CA ASN A 296 8.58 26.58 -12.00
C ASN A 296 9.12 27.68 -11.07
N SER A 297 8.44 27.98 -9.96
CA SER A 297 8.86 29.00 -9.00
C SER A 297 9.96 28.51 -8.04
N THR A 298 10.34 27.24 -8.10
CA THR A 298 11.33 26.63 -7.20
C THR A 298 12.28 25.71 -7.97
N ASP A 299 13.52 25.63 -7.50
CA ASP A 299 14.52 24.68 -8.00
C ASP A 299 14.50 23.35 -7.22
N GLU A 300 13.69 23.24 -6.16
CA GLU A 300 13.54 22.01 -5.40
C GLU A 300 12.76 20.94 -6.17
N GLN A 301 12.86 19.69 -5.70
CA GLN A 301 12.05 18.62 -6.28
C GLN A 301 10.57 18.83 -5.99
N VAL A 302 9.74 18.58 -6.99
CA VAL A 302 8.28 18.70 -6.91
C VAL A 302 7.61 17.48 -7.54
N LEU A 303 6.69 16.88 -6.80
CA LEU A 303 5.81 15.83 -7.29
C LEU A 303 4.48 16.45 -7.70
N VAL A 304 4.06 16.23 -8.96
CA VAL A 304 2.82 16.81 -9.50
C VAL A 304 1.84 15.69 -9.82
N TRP A 305 0.73 15.68 -9.10
CA TRP A 305 -0.35 14.71 -9.27
C TRP A 305 -1.45 15.26 -10.18
N CYS A 306 -1.79 14.51 -11.22
CA CYS A 306 -2.88 14.82 -12.15
C CYS A 306 -3.89 13.66 -12.22
N ASP A 307 -5.08 13.92 -12.71
CA ASP A 307 -6.14 12.92 -12.92
C ASP A 307 -6.35 12.62 -14.41
N TYR A 308 -6.34 13.64 -15.27
CA TYR A 308 -6.55 13.50 -16.72
C TYR A 308 -5.23 13.41 -17.51
N ASN A 309 -5.25 12.64 -18.62
CA ASN A 309 -4.08 12.60 -19.53
C ASN A 309 -3.76 13.97 -20.12
N ALA A 310 -4.80 14.78 -20.44
CA ALA A 310 -4.62 16.12 -20.96
C ALA A 310 -3.90 17.04 -19.95
N GLU A 311 -4.18 16.92 -18.65
CA GLU A 311 -3.42 17.63 -17.60
C GLU A 311 -1.95 17.21 -17.64
N SER A 312 -1.69 15.91 -17.66
CA SER A 312 -0.34 15.34 -17.65
C SER A 312 0.49 15.86 -18.84
N GLU A 313 -0.07 15.86 -20.04
CA GLU A 313 0.60 16.32 -21.27
C GLU A 313 0.91 17.82 -21.23
N LEU A 314 -0.02 18.63 -20.75
CA LEU A 314 0.18 20.07 -20.62
C LEU A 314 1.19 20.41 -19.52
N LEU A 315 1.16 19.72 -18.38
CA LEU A 315 2.14 19.87 -17.31
C LEU A 315 3.54 19.54 -17.79
N LYS A 316 3.72 18.38 -18.45
CA LYS A 316 5.02 18.02 -19.06
C LYS A 316 5.55 19.07 -20.02
N LYS A 317 4.67 19.66 -20.86
CA LYS A 317 5.04 20.66 -21.86
C LYS A 317 5.47 21.98 -21.22
N ASN A 318 4.82 22.41 -20.14
CA ASN A 318 4.97 23.77 -19.59
C ASN A 318 5.84 23.82 -18.31
N ILE A 319 6.14 22.70 -17.68
CA ILE A 319 7.06 22.66 -16.54
C ILE A 319 8.48 22.34 -17.04
N ILE A 320 9.43 23.19 -16.71
CA ILE A 320 10.83 23.07 -17.15
C ILE A 320 11.43 21.79 -16.55
N GLY A 321 11.93 20.90 -17.42
CA GLY A 321 12.59 19.66 -16.99
C GLY A 321 11.67 18.60 -16.38
N ALA A 322 10.35 18.69 -16.56
CA ALA A 322 9.42 17.70 -16.05
C ALA A 322 9.53 16.37 -16.81
N VAL A 323 9.53 15.28 -16.06
CA VAL A 323 9.39 13.92 -16.57
C VAL A 323 7.98 13.43 -16.26
N GLU A 324 7.31 12.90 -17.28
CA GLU A 324 5.96 12.36 -17.17
C GLU A 324 6.00 10.83 -17.11
N VAL A 325 5.15 10.24 -16.27
CA VAL A 325 4.91 8.80 -16.22
C VAL A 325 3.43 8.49 -16.40
N LYS A 326 3.11 7.84 -17.54
CA LYS A 326 1.75 7.42 -17.90
C LYS A 326 1.55 5.92 -17.78
N GLY A 327 0.30 5.48 -17.70
CA GLY A 327 -0.06 4.06 -17.72
C GLY A 327 0.41 3.33 -18.99
N SER A 328 0.41 4.01 -20.15
CA SER A 328 0.84 3.46 -21.45
C SER A 328 2.35 3.38 -21.66
N ASP A 329 3.16 3.99 -20.77
CA ASP A 329 4.60 3.93 -20.90
C ASP A 329 5.14 2.54 -20.64
N SER A 330 6.32 2.24 -21.20
CA SER A 330 7.00 0.97 -20.93
C SER A 330 7.36 0.85 -19.45
N ASP A 331 7.40 -0.37 -18.94
CA ASP A 331 7.79 -0.65 -17.56
C ASP A 331 9.18 -0.07 -17.25
N LYS A 332 10.10 -0.16 -18.21
CA LYS A 332 11.43 0.43 -18.08
C LYS A 332 11.38 1.93 -17.85
N HIS A 333 10.61 2.68 -18.66
CA HIS A 333 10.48 4.13 -18.48
C HIS A 333 9.89 4.49 -17.12
N LYS A 334 8.87 3.76 -16.69
CA LYS A 334 8.25 3.96 -15.36
C LYS A 334 9.27 3.79 -14.25
N VAL A 335 10.01 2.67 -14.28
CA VAL A 335 11.04 2.36 -13.26
C VAL A 335 12.16 3.39 -13.29
N ASP A 336 12.72 3.70 -14.46
CA ASP A 336 13.83 4.66 -14.60
C ASP A 336 13.43 6.05 -14.10
N ALA A 337 12.22 6.52 -14.42
CA ALA A 337 11.71 7.83 -13.99
C ALA A 337 11.48 7.87 -12.47
N MET A 338 10.87 6.83 -11.90
CA MET A 338 10.57 6.78 -10.47
C MET A 338 11.84 6.69 -9.64
N LEU A 339 12.82 5.89 -10.06
CA LEU A 339 14.14 5.81 -9.41
C LEU A 339 14.95 7.09 -9.59
N GLY A 340 14.95 7.68 -10.80
CA GLY A 340 15.61 8.97 -11.05
C GLY A 340 15.05 10.08 -10.17
N PHE A 341 13.74 10.09 -9.91
CA PHE A 341 13.13 11.02 -8.96
C PHE A 341 13.56 10.72 -7.51
N ALA A 342 13.59 9.44 -7.12
CA ALA A 342 14.04 9.03 -5.79
C ALA A 342 15.51 9.37 -5.52
N ASN A 343 16.36 9.35 -6.55
CA ASN A 343 17.79 9.68 -6.46
C ASN A 343 18.08 11.19 -6.55
N GLY A 344 17.08 12.02 -6.89
CA GLY A 344 17.27 13.46 -7.09
C GLY A 344 17.70 13.87 -8.49
N ASP A 345 17.78 12.93 -9.43
CA ASP A 345 18.18 13.20 -10.83
C ASP A 345 17.07 13.92 -11.63
N ILE A 346 15.83 13.75 -11.22
CA ILE A 346 14.64 14.36 -11.80
C ILE A 346 14.09 15.40 -10.84
N ARG A 347 13.98 16.65 -11.27
CA ARG A 347 13.45 17.74 -10.47
C ARG A 347 11.94 17.69 -10.33
N VAL A 348 11.22 17.45 -11.42
CA VAL A 348 9.74 17.38 -11.41
C VAL A 348 9.26 16.09 -12.02
N LEU A 349 8.50 15.33 -11.24
CA LEU A 349 7.80 14.13 -11.70
C LEU A 349 6.32 14.43 -11.82
N VAL A 350 5.73 14.16 -12.98
CA VAL A 350 4.30 14.30 -13.25
C VAL A 350 3.69 12.93 -13.44
N SER A 351 2.71 12.57 -12.65
CA SER A 351 2.02 11.27 -12.78
C SER A 351 0.63 11.29 -12.15
N LYS A 352 -0.07 10.17 -12.30
CA LYS A 352 -1.32 9.90 -11.57
C LYS A 352 -1.04 9.10 -10.29
N PRO A 353 -1.79 9.35 -9.21
CA PRO A 353 -1.66 8.56 -7.99
C PRO A 353 -1.84 7.05 -8.22
N SER A 354 -2.70 6.65 -9.17
CA SER A 354 -2.91 5.24 -9.53
C SER A 354 -1.71 4.57 -10.20
N ILE A 355 -0.72 5.33 -10.68
CA ILE A 355 0.46 4.81 -11.39
C ILE A 355 1.68 4.84 -10.49
N CYS A 356 1.98 5.97 -9.88
CA CYS A 356 3.18 6.20 -9.08
C CYS A 356 2.93 6.39 -7.59
N GLY A 357 1.68 6.34 -7.12
CA GLY A 357 1.32 6.66 -5.74
C GLY A 357 1.56 5.54 -4.71
N TYR A 358 2.15 4.41 -5.11
CA TYR A 358 2.30 3.26 -4.22
C TYR A 358 3.75 2.82 -4.07
N GLY A 359 4.16 2.58 -2.82
CA GLY A 359 5.36 1.84 -2.46
C GLY A 359 6.70 2.54 -2.70
N MET A 360 6.73 3.74 -3.24
CA MET A 360 7.97 4.46 -3.49
C MET A 360 8.42 5.27 -2.26
N ASN A 361 9.72 5.29 -2.05
CA ASN A 361 10.35 6.12 -1.04
C ASN A 361 10.94 7.38 -1.69
N TRP A 362 10.26 8.51 -1.52
CA TRP A 362 10.65 9.82 -2.06
C TRP A 362 10.91 10.85 -0.94
N GLN A 363 11.67 10.45 0.07
CA GLN A 363 12.03 11.31 1.22
C GLN A 363 12.78 12.59 0.83
N ASN A 364 13.34 12.62 -0.36
CA ASN A 364 14.02 13.77 -0.95
C ASN A 364 13.06 14.86 -1.45
N CYS A 365 11.76 14.56 -1.60
CA CYS A 365 10.75 15.51 -2.05
C CYS A 365 9.77 15.85 -0.92
N ASN A 366 9.69 17.13 -0.58
CA ASN A 366 8.77 17.67 0.43
C ASN A 366 7.67 18.57 -0.15
N LYS A 367 7.58 18.68 -1.50
CA LYS A 367 6.61 19.52 -2.20
C LYS A 367 5.76 18.69 -3.15
N GLU A 368 4.46 18.71 -2.92
CA GLU A 368 3.49 18.04 -3.77
C GLU A 368 2.44 19.03 -4.28
N ILE A 369 2.07 18.92 -5.55
CA ILE A 369 1.03 19.72 -6.20
C ILE A 369 -0.05 18.77 -6.71
N PHE A 370 -1.27 18.96 -6.23
CA PHE A 370 -2.45 18.25 -6.74
C PHE A 370 -3.20 19.18 -7.71
N VAL A 371 -3.11 18.89 -9.00
CA VAL A 371 -3.77 19.69 -10.06
C VAL A 371 -5.27 19.45 -10.10
N GLY A 372 -5.69 18.23 -9.78
CA GLY A 372 -7.07 17.84 -9.60
C GLY A 372 -7.15 16.62 -8.67
N LEU A 373 -8.19 16.58 -7.87
CA LEU A 373 -8.51 15.44 -7.03
C LEU A 373 -9.64 14.65 -7.70
N SER A 374 -9.51 13.33 -7.74
CA SER A 374 -10.63 12.43 -8.09
C SER A 374 -11.64 12.37 -6.94
N ASP A 375 -12.91 12.12 -7.27
CA ASP A 375 -13.96 11.88 -6.27
C ASP A 375 -13.76 10.54 -5.57
#